data_9374259c61ab1f09f30434ba9440f07e
#
_entry.id   9374259c61ab1f09f30434ba9440f07e
#
_cell.length_a   1.000
_cell.length_b   1.000
_cell.length_c   1.000
_cell.angle_alpha   90.00
_cell.angle_beta   90.00
_cell.angle_gamma   90.00
#
_symmetry.space_group_name_H-M   'P 1'
#
loop_
_entity.id
_entity.type
_entity.pdbx_description
1 polymer ?
#
loop_
_entity_poly.entity_id
_entity_poly.type
_entity_poly.pdbx_seq_one_letter_code
_entity_poly.pdbx_strand_id
1 'polypeptide(L)'
;MRSKNILWLIPVILVIVIMFTCYIFRDNRVVFNNKNKLYDDNSCPTNLDLNDDKMIDEEDIKFLEEIIKLEEDKDTKYDYTGDGVVDNEDLDRYKTCYQKYYDLSFSISSDVIKYDDVNNIISKILLKTTVEELMSVIDSTDKEIEVRDKADNIMSDTDIIKTGDKLIIKNSSGNSKKYILSVNGDVLGDGTVSMDGAKKIASHIIDGNVLISQEYLLAADYDGDGTIRMNDVMKMIIDNE
;
A
#
# COMPACT_ATOMS: atom_id res chain seq x y z
N MET A 1 58.14 -34.36 -39.94
CA MET A 1 58.16 -32.99 -39.34
C MET A 1 56.75 -32.60 -39.03
N ARG A 2 56.43 -32.48 -37.74
CA ARG A 2 55.06 -32.59 -37.38
C ARG A 2 54.61 -31.96 -36.14
N SER A 3 53.60 -31.16 -36.22
CA SER A 3 52.41 -31.16 -35.34
C SER A 3 52.59 -31.00 -33.86
N LYS A 4 53.66 -30.51 -33.29
CA LYS A 4 53.85 -30.22 -31.90
C LYS A 4 53.43 -28.77 -31.48
N ASN A 5 53.27 -27.91 -32.48
CA ASN A 5 52.98 -26.48 -32.21
C ASN A 5 51.48 -26.12 -32.09
N ILE A 6 50.59 -27.07 -32.46
CA ILE A 6 49.16 -26.80 -32.43
C ILE A 6 48.58 -26.93 -30.99
N LEU A 7 49.14 -27.82 -30.18
CA LEU A 7 48.66 -28.05 -28.82
C LEU A 7 48.93 -26.88 -27.87
N TRP A 8 49.90 -26.04 -28.17
CA TRP A 8 50.23 -24.85 -27.37
C TRP A 8 49.39 -23.63 -27.71
N LEU A 9 48.79 -23.62 -28.90
CA LEU A 9 47.89 -22.54 -29.35
C LEU A 9 46.50 -22.63 -28.76
N ILE A 10 46.04 -23.81 -28.33
CA ILE A 10 44.70 -24.01 -27.77
C ILE A 10 44.45 -23.20 -26.49
N PRO A 11 45.36 -23.24 -25.48
CA PRO A 11 45.14 -22.43 -24.27
C PRO A 11 45.25 -20.92 -24.53
N VAL A 12 46.07 -20.50 -25.49
CA VAL A 12 46.18 -19.07 -25.85
C VAL A 12 44.91 -18.58 -26.54
N ILE A 13 44.36 -19.37 -27.45
CA ILE A 13 43.09 -19.05 -28.12
C ILE A 13 41.94 -19.04 -27.09
N LEU A 14 41.91 -19.97 -26.13
CA LEU A 14 40.89 -20.02 -25.07
C LEU A 14 40.94 -18.77 -24.18
N VAL A 15 42.14 -18.32 -23.81
CA VAL A 15 42.31 -17.09 -23.03
C VAL A 15 41.86 -15.85 -23.81
N ILE A 16 42.18 -15.78 -25.11
CA ILE A 16 41.73 -14.69 -25.97
C ILE A 16 40.20 -14.69 -26.12
N VAL A 17 39.56 -15.86 -26.28
CA VAL A 17 38.10 -15.98 -26.37
C VAL A 17 37.44 -15.57 -25.04
N ILE A 18 38.01 -16.00 -23.90
CA ILE A 18 37.52 -15.59 -22.58
C ILE A 18 37.69 -14.08 -22.36
N MET A 19 38.84 -13.52 -22.74
CA MET A 19 39.05 -12.07 -22.67
C MET A 19 38.11 -11.29 -23.59
N PHE A 20 37.87 -11.82 -24.81
CA PHE A 20 36.96 -11.18 -25.76
C PHE A 20 35.49 -11.28 -25.32
N THR A 21 35.09 -12.41 -24.75
CA THR A 21 33.76 -12.55 -24.14
C THR A 21 33.61 -11.67 -22.88
N CYS A 22 34.62 -11.60 -22.02
CA CYS A 22 34.62 -10.65 -20.89
C CYS A 22 34.64 -9.19 -21.35
N TYR A 23 35.30 -8.87 -22.45
CA TYR A 23 35.31 -7.52 -23.04
C TYR A 23 33.93 -7.18 -23.64
N ILE A 24 33.32 -8.11 -24.38
CA ILE A 24 31.95 -7.95 -24.90
C ILE A 24 30.93 -7.87 -23.77
N PHE A 25 31.05 -8.67 -22.70
CA PHE A 25 30.19 -8.56 -21.51
C PHE A 25 30.50 -7.34 -20.66
N ARG A 26 31.68 -6.75 -20.74
CA ARG A 26 32.01 -5.51 -20.01
C ARG A 26 31.54 -4.25 -20.74
N ASP A 27 31.49 -4.27 -22.09
CA ASP A 27 30.91 -3.17 -22.88
C ASP A 27 29.41 -3.34 -23.15
N ASN A 28 28.87 -4.53 -22.96
CA ASN A 28 27.44 -4.75 -22.78
C ASN A 28 27.03 -4.49 -21.31
N ARG A 29 27.50 -3.45 -20.67
CA ARG A 29 26.56 -2.66 -19.92
C ARG A 29 25.57 -2.21 -21.00
N VAL A 30 24.49 -2.94 -21.10
CA VAL A 30 23.23 -2.38 -21.50
C VAL A 30 23.07 -1.22 -20.52
N VAL A 31 23.50 -0.06 -20.92
CA VAL A 31 22.91 1.16 -20.47
C VAL A 31 21.48 0.92 -20.91
N PHE A 32 20.68 0.39 -19.98
CA PHE A 32 19.25 0.56 -20.02
C PHE A 32 19.12 2.07 -20.00
N ASN A 33 19.21 2.66 -21.17
CA ASN A 33 18.66 3.95 -21.45
C ASN A 33 17.16 3.73 -21.23
N ASN A 34 16.78 3.68 -19.96
CA ASN A 34 15.42 3.60 -19.49
C ASN A 34 14.79 4.97 -19.75
N LYS A 35 14.90 5.44 -21.00
CA LYS A 35 13.99 6.41 -21.60
C LYS A 35 12.68 5.73 -22.02
N ASN A 36 12.43 4.51 -21.59
CA ASN A 36 11.10 3.95 -21.51
C ASN A 36 10.53 4.48 -20.22
N LYS A 37 9.86 5.65 -20.33
CA LYS A 37 8.86 6.11 -19.38
C LYS A 37 8.20 4.92 -18.69
N LEU A 38 8.66 4.59 -17.48
CA LEU A 38 8.00 3.62 -16.62
C LEU A 38 6.76 4.27 -15.98
N TYR A 39 6.57 5.56 -16.24
CA TYR A 39 5.41 6.31 -15.81
C TYR A 39 4.65 6.74 -17.08
N ASP A 40 3.46 6.23 -17.25
CA ASP A 40 2.43 6.86 -18.05
C ASP A 40 2.35 8.33 -17.58
N ASP A 41 2.32 9.29 -18.51
CA ASP A 41 2.26 10.72 -18.18
C ASP A 41 1.10 11.09 -17.23
N ASN A 42 0.20 10.13 -16.96
CA ASN A 42 -0.95 10.24 -16.07
C ASN A 42 -0.88 9.41 -14.79
N SER A 43 0.12 8.52 -14.63
CA SER A 43 0.20 7.70 -13.41
C SER A 43 0.88 8.48 -12.29
N CYS A 44 0.25 8.50 -11.12
CA CYS A 44 0.85 9.03 -9.90
C CYS A 44 1.64 7.93 -9.18
N PRO A 45 2.66 8.28 -8.38
CA PRO A 45 3.36 7.33 -7.54
C PRO A 45 2.38 6.62 -6.59
N THR A 46 2.68 5.39 -6.26
CA THR A 46 1.85 4.57 -5.37
C THR A 46 1.97 4.98 -3.91
N ASN A 47 3.07 5.65 -3.55
CA ASN A 47 3.31 6.19 -2.22
C ASN A 47 3.45 7.71 -2.30
N LEU A 48 2.54 8.42 -1.64
CA LEU A 48 2.56 9.88 -1.47
C LEU A 48 2.90 10.28 -0.01
N ASP A 49 2.95 9.33 0.92
CA ASP A 49 3.46 9.53 2.27
C ASP A 49 5.01 9.46 2.21
N LEU A 50 5.65 10.61 2.25
CA LEU A 50 7.10 10.72 2.06
C LEU A 50 7.86 10.76 3.38
N ASN A 51 7.19 11.19 4.45
CA ASN A 51 7.75 11.31 5.79
C ASN A 51 7.50 10.07 6.65
N ASP A 52 6.76 9.06 6.11
CA ASP A 52 6.38 7.80 6.76
C ASP A 52 5.55 7.99 8.05
N ASP A 53 4.76 9.08 8.15
CA ASP A 53 3.89 9.32 9.29
C ASP A 53 2.48 8.71 9.15
N LYS A 54 2.20 8.06 8.00
CA LYS A 54 0.95 7.42 7.60
C LYS A 54 -0.18 8.37 7.23
N MET A 55 0.13 9.65 7.12
CA MET A 55 -0.76 10.65 6.55
C MET A 55 -0.23 11.03 5.16
N ILE A 56 -1.11 11.56 4.33
CA ILE A 56 -0.73 12.14 3.04
C ILE A 56 -1.25 13.57 3.07
N ASP A 57 -0.38 14.50 3.44
CA ASP A 57 -0.76 15.89 3.66
C ASP A 57 0.32 16.89 3.19
N GLU A 58 0.18 18.16 3.59
CA GLU A 58 1.12 19.21 3.20
C GLU A 58 2.53 19.03 3.78
N GLU A 59 2.70 18.19 4.81
CA GLU A 59 4.01 17.92 5.40
C GLU A 59 4.87 17.08 4.48
N ASP A 60 4.27 16.21 3.67
CA ASP A 60 4.97 15.45 2.62
C ASP A 60 5.53 16.37 1.53
N ILE A 61 4.75 17.40 1.16
CA ILE A 61 5.23 18.42 0.21
C ILE A 61 6.45 19.14 0.78
N LYS A 62 6.39 19.58 2.03
CA LYS A 62 7.49 20.24 2.73
C LYS A 62 8.72 19.34 2.83
N PHE A 63 8.48 18.06 3.14
CA PHE A 63 9.54 17.06 3.20
C PHE A 63 10.29 16.95 1.86
N LEU A 64 9.58 16.87 0.74
CA LEU A 64 10.21 16.84 -0.58
C LEU A 64 10.93 18.14 -0.92
N GLU A 65 10.37 19.31 -0.54
CA GLU A 65 11.02 20.60 -0.69
C GLU A 65 12.34 20.68 0.06
N GLU A 66 12.45 20.05 1.23
CA GLU A 66 13.70 19.98 2.01
C GLU A 66 14.72 19.05 1.33
N ILE A 67 14.29 17.87 0.85
CA ILE A 67 15.15 16.95 0.09
C ILE A 67 15.75 17.63 -1.14
N ILE A 68 14.95 18.41 -1.87
CA ILE A 68 15.41 19.11 -3.06
C ILE A 68 16.48 20.18 -2.75
N LYS A 69 16.49 20.76 -1.57
CA LYS A 69 17.49 21.75 -1.13
C LYS A 69 18.83 21.14 -0.71
N LEU A 70 18.89 19.80 -0.50
CA LEU A 70 20.14 19.15 -0.16
C LEU A 70 21.14 19.22 -1.32
N GLU A 71 22.43 19.46 -0.98
CA GLU A 71 23.53 19.51 -1.95
C GLU A 71 24.13 18.13 -2.26
N GLU A 72 23.76 17.11 -1.49
CA GLU A 72 24.25 15.74 -1.62
C GLU A 72 23.44 14.92 -2.64
N ASP A 73 23.96 13.74 -3.02
CA ASP A 73 23.29 12.79 -3.89
C ASP A 73 21.92 12.40 -3.29
N LYS A 74 20.85 12.79 -3.96
CA LYS A 74 19.48 12.56 -3.50
C LYS A 74 19.04 11.15 -3.88
N ASP A 75 18.23 10.55 -3.04
CA ASP A 75 17.66 9.22 -3.29
C ASP A 75 16.73 9.28 -4.52
N THR A 76 17.01 8.44 -5.50
CA THR A 76 16.23 8.34 -6.75
C THR A 76 14.77 7.92 -6.53
N LYS A 77 14.40 7.50 -5.33
CA LYS A 77 13.00 7.25 -4.99
C LYS A 77 12.11 8.50 -5.09
N TYR A 78 12.72 9.71 -5.05
CA TYR A 78 12.04 10.98 -5.20
C TYR A 78 12.08 11.53 -6.63
N ASP A 79 12.67 10.82 -7.58
CA ASP A 79 12.64 11.13 -9.01
C ASP A 79 11.30 10.70 -9.61
N TYR A 80 10.31 11.59 -9.52
CA TYR A 80 8.94 11.35 -9.99
C TYR A 80 8.76 11.61 -11.49
N THR A 81 9.70 12.28 -12.11
CA THR A 81 9.72 12.51 -13.56
C THR A 81 10.42 11.35 -14.29
N GLY A 82 11.31 10.61 -13.62
CA GLY A 82 12.09 9.51 -14.18
C GLY A 82 13.23 9.98 -15.06
N ASP A 83 13.71 11.21 -14.89
CA ASP A 83 14.79 11.79 -15.70
C ASP A 83 16.19 11.55 -15.08
N GLY A 84 16.24 11.03 -13.85
CA GLY A 84 17.45 10.71 -13.12
C GLY A 84 17.96 11.86 -12.24
N VAL A 85 17.23 12.94 -12.12
CA VAL A 85 17.56 14.10 -11.27
C VAL A 85 16.40 14.34 -10.31
N VAL A 86 16.68 14.63 -9.05
CA VAL A 86 15.64 15.01 -8.07
C VAL A 86 15.66 16.53 -7.91
N ASP A 87 14.66 17.22 -8.49
CA ASP A 87 14.58 18.66 -8.52
C ASP A 87 13.14 19.21 -8.45
N ASN A 88 12.96 20.48 -8.85
CA ASN A 88 11.64 21.12 -8.80
C ASN A 88 10.63 20.52 -9.79
N GLU A 89 11.06 19.84 -10.86
CA GLU A 89 10.14 19.17 -11.78
C GLU A 89 9.47 17.98 -11.09
N ASP A 90 10.21 17.28 -10.20
CA ASP A 90 9.65 16.22 -9.36
C ASP A 90 8.66 16.75 -8.32
N LEU A 91 8.99 17.90 -7.72
CA LEU A 91 8.08 18.58 -6.80
C LEU A 91 6.77 18.97 -7.48
N ASP A 92 6.84 19.52 -8.69
CA ASP A 92 5.64 19.92 -9.45
C ASP A 92 4.82 18.66 -9.84
N ARG A 93 5.49 17.59 -10.21
CA ARG A 93 4.84 16.30 -10.48
C ARG A 93 4.18 15.74 -9.23
N TYR A 94 4.89 15.73 -8.10
CA TYR A 94 4.35 15.31 -6.83
C TYR A 94 3.13 16.15 -6.41
N LYS A 95 3.20 17.48 -6.47
CA LYS A 95 2.08 18.38 -6.16
C LYS A 95 0.85 18.10 -7.04
N THR A 96 1.06 17.78 -8.31
CA THR A 96 -0.04 17.40 -9.22
C THR A 96 -0.71 16.10 -8.74
N CYS A 97 0.06 15.11 -8.29
CA CYS A 97 -0.46 13.86 -7.77
C CYS A 97 -1.12 14.04 -6.40
N TYR A 98 -0.50 14.83 -5.53
CA TYR A 98 -1.09 15.21 -4.24
C TYR A 98 -2.44 15.90 -4.41
N GLN A 99 -2.57 16.81 -5.36
CA GLN A 99 -3.84 17.50 -5.63
C GLN A 99 -4.93 16.50 -6.07
N LYS A 100 -4.60 15.55 -6.95
CA LYS A 100 -5.54 14.48 -7.35
C LYS A 100 -5.96 13.62 -6.16
N TYR A 101 -5.03 13.37 -5.24
CA TYR A 101 -5.30 12.66 -4.00
C TYR A 101 -6.20 13.50 -3.07
N TYR A 102 -5.85 14.76 -2.85
CA TYR A 102 -6.59 15.69 -1.99
C TYR A 102 -8.04 15.88 -2.45
N ASP A 103 -8.28 15.90 -3.75
CA ASP A 103 -9.63 15.94 -4.32
C ASP A 103 -10.51 14.73 -3.92
N LEU A 104 -9.92 13.66 -3.42
CA LEU A 104 -10.59 12.46 -2.90
C LEU A 104 -10.44 12.28 -1.39
N SER A 105 -9.77 13.21 -0.69
CA SER A 105 -9.61 13.13 0.76
C SER A 105 -10.94 13.35 1.48
N PHE A 106 -11.04 12.85 2.68
CA PHE A 106 -12.17 13.00 3.58
C PHE A 106 -11.64 13.04 5.02
N SER A 107 -12.49 13.40 5.97
CA SER A 107 -12.15 13.28 7.39
C SER A 107 -13.13 12.38 8.13
N ILE A 108 -12.67 11.78 9.21
CA ILE A 108 -13.50 10.97 10.11
C ILE A 108 -13.57 11.67 11.46
N SER A 109 -14.77 12.10 11.85
CA SER A 109 -15.05 12.72 13.14
C SER A 109 -15.32 11.64 14.21
N SER A 110 -14.31 10.79 14.47
CA SER A 110 -14.41 9.71 15.46
C SER A 110 -13.07 9.50 16.16
N ASP A 111 -13.10 9.40 17.48
CA ASP A 111 -11.91 9.06 18.27
C ASP A 111 -11.54 7.57 18.18
N VAL A 112 -12.46 6.72 17.77
CA VAL A 112 -12.33 5.25 17.73
C VAL A 112 -11.93 4.77 16.35
N ILE A 113 -12.68 5.16 15.32
CA ILE A 113 -12.43 4.72 13.95
C ILE A 113 -11.12 5.35 13.46
N LYS A 114 -10.27 4.54 12.87
CA LYS A 114 -8.98 4.95 12.29
C LYS A 114 -8.98 4.68 10.81
N TYR A 115 -8.33 5.55 10.05
CA TYR A 115 -8.09 5.32 8.64
C TYR A 115 -6.60 5.40 8.33
N ASP A 116 -6.19 4.62 7.37
CA ASP A 116 -4.84 4.50 6.86
C ASP A 116 -4.90 4.73 5.35
N ASP A 117 -4.45 5.88 4.94
CA ASP A 117 -4.50 6.32 3.55
C ASP A 117 -3.50 5.58 2.66
N VAL A 118 -2.40 5.14 3.23
CA VAL A 118 -1.34 4.42 2.52
C VAL A 118 -1.84 3.02 2.14
N ASN A 119 -2.47 2.33 3.09
CA ASN A 119 -3.00 1.00 2.86
C ASN A 119 -4.46 1.00 2.39
N ASN A 120 -5.11 2.17 2.33
CA ASN A 120 -6.52 2.34 1.99
C ASN A 120 -7.43 1.48 2.86
N ILE A 121 -7.27 1.57 4.18
CA ILE A 121 -8.07 0.82 5.16
C ILE A 121 -8.71 1.76 6.17
N ILE A 122 -9.99 1.52 6.47
CA ILE A 122 -10.69 2.09 7.61
C ILE A 122 -10.89 0.99 8.64
N SER A 123 -10.37 1.18 9.84
CA SER A 123 -10.32 0.16 10.88
C SER A 123 -10.93 0.63 12.20
N LYS A 124 -11.00 -0.30 13.16
CA LYS A 124 -11.63 -0.10 14.49
C LYS A 124 -13.10 0.28 14.40
N ILE A 125 -13.76 -0.11 13.32
CA ILE A 125 -15.22 -0.03 13.20
C ILE A 125 -15.82 -1.00 14.22
N LEU A 126 -16.79 -0.53 14.99
CA LEU A 126 -17.44 -1.37 16.00
C LEU A 126 -18.34 -2.41 15.34
N LEU A 127 -18.51 -3.54 16.02
CA LEU A 127 -19.42 -4.59 15.57
C LEU A 127 -20.87 -4.05 15.52
N LYS A 128 -21.61 -4.45 14.50
CA LYS A 128 -23.00 -4.01 14.22
C LYS A 128 -23.15 -2.55 13.78
N THR A 129 -22.06 -1.84 13.50
CA THR A 129 -22.15 -0.51 12.88
C THR A 129 -22.88 -0.61 11.55
N THR A 130 -23.89 0.21 11.34
CA THR A 130 -24.62 0.33 10.07
C THR A 130 -23.91 1.27 9.10
N VAL A 131 -24.31 1.22 7.82
CA VAL A 131 -23.82 2.18 6.82
C VAL A 131 -24.15 3.61 7.25
N GLU A 132 -25.39 3.89 7.71
CA GLU A 132 -25.80 5.22 8.19
C GLU A 132 -24.90 5.72 9.34
N GLU A 133 -24.60 4.86 10.32
CA GLU A 133 -23.74 5.22 11.45
C GLU A 133 -22.32 5.54 11.01
N LEU A 134 -21.74 4.75 10.10
CA LEU A 134 -20.42 5.05 9.54
C LEU A 134 -20.45 6.37 8.75
N MET A 135 -21.44 6.57 7.90
CA MET A 135 -21.58 7.77 7.09
C MET A 135 -21.77 9.03 7.95
N SER A 136 -22.38 8.91 9.12
CA SER A 136 -22.60 10.04 10.04
C SER A 136 -21.31 10.64 10.61
N VAL A 137 -20.21 9.90 10.61
CA VAL A 137 -18.90 10.35 11.13
C VAL A 137 -17.92 10.71 10.01
N ILE A 138 -18.29 10.50 8.75
CA ILE A 138 -17.46 10.84 7.58
C ILE A 138 -17.87 12.23 7.08
N ASP A 139 -16.90 13.15 7.06
CA ASP A 139 -17.05 14.44 6.40
C ASP A 139 -16.39 14.40 5.02
N SER A 140 -17.23 14.55 4.00
CA SER A 140 -16.84 14.45 2.60
C SER A 140 -17.49 15.54 1.77
N THR A 141 -17.29 16.77 2.16
CA THR A 141 -17.84 17.92 1.43
C THR A 141 -17.61 17.78 -0.07
N ASP A 142 -18.67 17.91 -0.87
CA ASP A 142 -18.65 17.86 -2.34
C ASP A 142 -18.24 16.52 -2.99
N LYS A 143 -18.30 15.40 -2.25
CA LYS A 143 -17.97 14.06 -2.78
C LYS A 143 -19.16 13.11 -2.66
N GLU A 144 -19.28 12.22 -3.63
CA GLU A 144 -20.19 11.09 -3.57
C GLU A 144 -19.50 9.94 -2.83
N ILE A 145 -20.17 9.42 -1.79
CA ILE A 145 -19.68 8.25 -1.06
C ILE A 145 -20.71 7.14 -1.18
N GLU A 146 -20.24 5.94 -1.44
CA GLU A 146 -21.03 4.72 -1.42
C GLU A 146 -20.32 3.62 -0.65
N VAL A 147 -21.10 2.81 0.08
CA VAL A 147 -20.59 1.59 0.73
C VAL A 147 -21.03 0.38 -0.09
N ARG A 148 -20.12 -0.55 -0.33
CA ARG A 148 -20.35 -1.78 -1.07
C ARG A 148 -19.94 -2.98 -0.26
N ASP A 149 -20.68 -4.07 -0.44
CA ASP A 149 -20.28 -5.36 0.11
C ASP A 149 -19.06 -5.94 -0.62
N LYS A 150 -18.56 -7.09 -0.16
CA LYS A 150 -17.44 -7.80 -0.78
C LYS A 150 -17.68 -8.18 -2.24
N ALA A 151 -18.95 -8.38 -2.62
CA ALA A 151 -19.36 -8.74 -3.97
C ALA A 151 -19.63 -7.51 -4.87
N ASP A 152 -19.27 -6.30 -4.39
CA ASP A 152 -19.47 -5.01 -5.06
C ASP A 152 -20.95 -4.57 -5.22
N ASN A 153 -21.89 -5.15 -4.46
CA ASN A 153 -23.25 -4.63 -4.40
C ASN A 153 -23.31 -3.39 -3.51
N ILE A 154 -24.09 -2.37 -3.91
CA ILE A 154 -24.32 -1.18 -3.08
C ILE A 154 -25.12 -1.59 -1.86
N MET A 155 -24.68 -1.16 -0.69
CA MET A 155 -25.31 -1.40 0.60
C MET A 155 -26.32 -0.28 0.91
N SER A 156 -27.38 -0.63 1.60
CA SER A 156 -28.36 0.34 2.11
C SER A 156 -27.94 0.86 3.49
N ASP A 157 -28.51 2.00 3.90
CA ASP A 157 -28.18 2.69 5.15
C ASP A 157 -28.31 1.78 6.39
N THR A 158 -29.25 0.83 6.37
CA THR A 158 -29.51 -0.09 7.47
C THR A 158 -28.66 -1.37 7.44
N ASP A 159 -27.89 -1.59 6.38
CA ASP A 159 -27.04 -2.76 6.28
C ASP A 159 -25.87 -2.66 7.27
N ILE A 160 -25.51 -3.81 7.86
CA ILE A 160 -24.42 -3.90 8.82
C ILE A 160 -23.11 -4.08 8.06
N ILE A 161 -22.12 -3.25 8.40
CA ILE A 161 -20.79 -3.29 7.84
C ILE A 161 -20.03 -4.52 8.35
N LYS A 162 -19.28 -5.14 7.47
CA LYS A 162 -18.45 -6.32 7.74
C LYS A 162 -17.00 -6.09 7.29
N THR A 163 -16.08 -6.82 7.89
CA THR A 163 -14.69 -6.80 7.45
C THR A 163 -14.58 -7.27 6.00
N GLY A 164 -13.95 -6.46 5.15
CA GLY A 164 -13.81 -6.68 3.71
C GLY A 164 -14.84 -5.96 2.85
N ASP A 165 -15.86 -5.31 3.43
CA ASP A 165 -16.70 -4.37 2.72
C ASP A 165 -15.88 -3.12 2.32
N LYS A 166 -16.42 -2.28 1.47
CA LYS A 166 -15.69 -1.21 0.80
C LYS A 166 -16.41 0.13 0.95
N LEU A 167 -15.67 1.15 1.29
CA LEU A 167 -16.08 2.54 1.13
C LEU A 167 -15.49 3.09 -0.16
N ILE A 168 -16.28 3.67 -1.02
CA ILE A 168 -15.85 4.27 -2.29
C ILE A 168 -16.18 5.75 -2.28
N ILE A 169 -15.15 6.57 -2.49
CA ILE A 169 -15.28 8.02 -2.59
C ILE A 169 -15.08 8.42 -4.04
N LYS A 170 -15.97 9.25 -4.57
CA LYS A 170 -15.89 9.76 -5.94
C LYS A 170 -15.98 11.29 -5.94
N ASN A 171 -15.17 11.94 -6.74
CA ASN A 171 -15.26 13.37 -6.97
C ASN A 171 -16.03 13.69 -8.25
N SER A 172 -16.37 14.98 -8.43
CA SER A 172 -17.08 15.49 -9.62
C SER A 172 -16.31 15.27 -10.93
N SER A 173 -15.01 15.06 -10.88
CA SER A 173 -14.16 14.78 -12.06
C SER A 173 -14.16 13.31 -12.48
N GLY A 174 -14.88 12.44 -11.76
CA GLY A 174 -14.98 11.01 -12.03
C GLY A 174 -13.81 10.17 -11.47
N ASN A 175 -12.88 10.77 -10.73
CA ASN A 175 -11.88 10.01 -10.00
C ASN A 175 -12.52 9.32 -8.80
N SER A 176 -12.00 8.15 -8.42
CA SER A 176 -12.50 7.42 -7.25
C SER A 176 -11.36 6.82 -6.44
N LYS A 177 -11.57 6.72 -5.13
CA LYS A 177 -10.71 6.02 -4.18
C LYS A 177 -11.52 5.01 -3.39
N LYS A 178 -10.93 3.86 -3.11
CA LYS A 178 -11.58 2.76 -2.41
C LYS A 178 -10.82 2.43 -1.14
N TYR A 179 -11.53 2.36 -0.03
CA TYR A 179 -11.04 1.88 1.26
C TYR A 179 -11.68 0.54 1.60
N ILE A 180 -10.91 -0.36 2.17
CA ILE A 180 -11.42 -1.62 2.73
C ILE A 180 -11.78 -1.39 4.19
N LEU A 181 -12.94 -1.89 4.60
CA LEU A 181 -13.44 -1.73 5.95
C LEU A 181 -13.00 -2.91 6.83
N SER A 182 -12.52 -2.61 8.04
CA SER A 182 -12.13 -3.59 9.04
C SER A 182 -12.94 -3.38 10.30
N VAL A 183 -13.78 -4.37 10.63
CA VAL A 183 -14.65 -4.37 11.81
C VAL A 183 -13.98 -5.15 12.93
N ASN A 184 -13.87 -4.51 14.10
CA ASN A 184 -13.17 -5.10 15.23
C ASN A 184 -13.79 -6.45 15.66
N GLY A 185 -12.99 -7.51 15.65
CA GLY A 185 -13.37 -8.89 15.99
C GLY A 185 -14.05 -9.67 14.87
N ASP A 186 -14.43 -9.04 13.75
CA ASP A 186 -15.02 -9.76 12.60
C ASP A 186 -13.92 -10.34 11.69
N VAL A 187 -13.19 -11.32 12.19
CA VAL A 187 -12.08 -11.99 11.48
C VAL A 187 -12.53 -12.99 10.42
N LEU A 188 -13.82 -13.28 10.34
CA LEU A 188 -14.41 -14.11 9.29
C LEU A 188 -15.05 -13.27 8.18
N GLY A 189 -15.31 -11.98 8.45
CA GLY A 189 -15.97 -11.06 7.55
C GLY A 189 -17.44 -11.43 7.32
N ASP A 190 -18.08 -11.97 8.33
CA ASP A 190 -19.50 -12.32 8.33
C ASP A 190 -20.36 -11.38 9.17
N GLY A 191 -19.72 -10.38 9.81
CA GLY A 191 -20.35 -9.40 10.69
C GLY A 191 -20.55 -9.88 12.11
N THR A 192 -19.87 -10.95 12.52
CA THR A 192 -19.99 -11.51 13.86
C THR A 192 -18.64 -11.68 14.55
N VAL A 193 -18.67 -11.58 15.88
CA VAL A 193 -17.59 -12.09 16.73
C VAL A 193 -18.01 -13.49 17.15
N SER A 194 -17.17 -14.49 16.91
CA SER A 194 -17.53 -15.88 17.11
C SER A 194 -16.38 -16.75 17.62
N MET A 195 -16.71 -17.92 18.20
CA MET A 195 -15.72 -18.91 18.60
C MET A 195 -14.87 -19.39 17.41
N ASP A 196 -15.43 -19.44 16.20
CA ASP A 196 -14.66 -19.84 15.02
C ASP A 196 -13.70 -18.72 14.58
N GLY A 197 -14.08 -17.46 14.76
CA GLY A 197 -13.17 -16.31 14.64
C GLY A 197 -12.01 -16.42 15.65
N ALA A 198 -12.30 -16.67 16.90
CA ALA A 198 -11.27 -16.85 17.94
C ALA A 198 -10.30 -18.00 17.62
N LYS A 199 -10.81 -19.14 17.13
CA LYS A 199 -9.96 -20.26 16.65
C LYS A 199 -9.07 -19.86 15.47
N LYS A 200 -9.59 -19.03 14.56
CA LYS A 200 -8.82 -18.54 13.41
C LYS A 200 -7.66 -17.65 13.84
N ILE A 201 -7.88 -16.76 14.83
CA ILE A 201 -6.80 -15.97 15.44
C ILE A 201 -5.77 -16.88 16.11
N ALA A 202 -6.22 -17.86 16.93
CA ALA A 202 -5.31 -18.79 17.58
C ALA A 202 -4.46 -19.56 16.57
N SER A 203 -5.05 -20.03 15.46
CA SER A 203 -4.32 -20.68 14.37
C SER A 203 -3.32 -19.74 13.72
N HIS A 204 -3.67 -18.46 13.52
CA HIS A 204 -2.74 -17.47 12.98
C HIS A 204 -1.52 -17.24 13.89
N ILE A 205 -1.74 -17.18 15.21
CA ILE A 205 -0.64 -17.05 16.20
C ILE A 205 0.33 -18.23 16.12
N ILE A 206 -0.18 -19.43 15.87
CA ILE A 206 0.64 -20.66 15.81
C ILE A 206 1.35 -20.78 14.46
N ASP A 207 0.65 -20.57 13.36
CA ASP A 207 1.11 -20.88 11.99
C ASP A 207 1.62 -19.63 11.24
N GLY A 208 1.26 -18.43 11.66
CA GLY A 208 1.69 -17.14 11.08
C GLY A 208 1.04 -16.75 9.74
N ASN A 209 0.25 -17.62 9.10
CA ASN A 209 -0.22 -17.45 7.73
C ASN A 209 -1.72 -17.69 7.52
N VAL A 210 -2.52 -17.69 8.57
CA VAL A 210 -3.97 -17.96 8.48
C VAL A 210 -4.77 -16.73 8.09
N LEU A 211 -4.36 -15.56 8.61
CA LEU A 211 -4.89 -14.26 8.22
C LEU A 211 -3.84 -13.62 7.30
N ILE A 212 -4.18 -13.38 6.04
CA ILE A 212 -3.23 -12.99 5.01
C ILE A 212 -3.43 -11.56 4.50
N SER A 213 -4.56 -10.93 4.79
CA SER A 213 -4.83 -9.57 4.36
C SER A 213 -4.99 -8.62 5.55
N GLN A 214 -4.60 -7.37 5.34
CA GLN A 214 -4.42 -6.38 6.40
C GLN A 214 -5.71 -6.09 7.16
N GLU A 215 -6.85 -6.03 6.48
CA GLU A 215 -8.15 -5.77 7.10
C GLU A 215 -8.52 -6.86 8.14
N TYR A 216 -8.19 -8.12 7.87
CA TYR A 216 -8.43 -9.21 8.82
C TYR A 216 -7.42 -9.26 9.96
N LEU A 217 -6.17 -8.83 9.71
CA LEU A 217 -5.17 -8.66 10.77
C LEU A 217 -5.61 -7.55 11.74
N LEU A 218 -6.08 -6.43 11.22
CA LEU A 218 -6.60 -5.33 12.05
C LEU A 218 -7.87 -5.72 12.81
N ALA A 219 -8.75 -6.55 12.22
CA ALA A 219 -9.92 -7.09 12.90
C ALA A 219 -9.54 -8.07 14.02
N ALA A 220 -8.42 -8.77 13.91
CA ALA A 220 -7.92 -9.74 14.88
C ALA A 220 -7.23 -9.13 16.10
N ASP A 221 -6.73 -7.90 16.00
CA ASP A 221 -6.26 -7.09 17.15
C ASP A 221 -7.47 -6.61 17.95
N TYR A 222 -8.11 -7.56 18.65
CA TYR A 222 -9.42 -7.35 19.27
C TYR A 222 -9.36 -6.47 20.51
N ASP A 223 -8.26 -6.50 21.27
CA ASP A 223 -8.05 -5.63 22.42
C ASP A 223 -7.50 -4.24 22.02
N GLY A 224 -7.02 -4.10 20.78
CA GLY A 224 -6.59 -2.85 20.18
C GLY A 224 -5.19 -2.39 20.61
N ASP A 225 -4.36 -3.32 21.11
CA ASP A 225 -3.00 -3.01 21.59
C ASP A 225 -1.95 -2.93 20.47
N GLY A 226 -2.35 -3.21 19.22
CA GLY A 226 -1.51 -3.19 18.02
C GLY A 226 -0.78 -4.50 17.75
N THR A 227 -1.09 -5.57 18.48
CA THR A 227 -0.43 -6.88 18.32
C THR A 227 -1.40 -8.04 18.47
N ILE A 228 -1.36 -8.98 17.54
CA ILE A 228 -2.22 -10.17 17.59
C ILE A 228 -1.59 -11.21 18.50
N ARG A 229 -2.23 -11.47 19.65
CA ARG A 229 -1.78 -12.37 20.69
C ARG A 229 -2.91 -13.21 21.27
N MET A 230 -2.59 -14.10 22.18
CA MET A 230 -3.58 -14.93 22.87
C MET A 230 -4.58 -14.09 23.72
N ASN A 231 -4.22 -12.85 24.10
CA ASN A 231 -5.13 -11.93 24.80
C ASN A 231 -6.35 -11.60 23.94
N ASP A 232 -6.16 -11.40 22.61
CA ASP A 232 -7.26 -11.14 21.69
C ASP A 232 -8.22 -12.31 21.63
N VAL A 233 -7.67 -13.53 21.55
CA VAL A 233 -8.45 -14.78 21.58
C VAL A 233 -9.26 -14.90 22.86
N MET A 234 -8.62 -14.67 24.01
CA MET A 234 -9.27 -14.77 25.31
C MET A 234 -10.38 -13.74 25.50
N LYS A 235 -10.10 -12.49 25.11
CA LYS A 235 -11.08 -11.41 25.21
C LYS A 235 -12.29 -11.68 24.30
N MET A 236 -12.03 -12.16 23.08
CA MET A 236 -13.06 -12.53 22.12
C MET A 236 -13.98 -13.67 22.65
N ILE A 237 -13.40 -14.64 23.35
CA ILE A 237 -14.14 -15.75 23.97
C ILE A 237 -15.02 -15.21 25.12
N ILE A 238 -14.44 -14.38 25.99
CA ILE A 238 -15.16 -13.82 27.15
C ILE A 238 -16.34 -12.96 26.71
N ASP A 239 -16.14 -12.14 25.70
CA ASP A 239 -17.18 -11.20 25.20
C ASP A 239 -18.30 -11.94 24.42
N ASN A 240 -18.11 -13.24 24.11
CA ASN A 240 -19.09 -14.11 23.45
C ASN A 240 -19.82 -15.09 24.39
N GLU A 241 -19.48 -15.14 25.69
CA GLU A 241 -20.22 -15.89 26.71
C GLU A 241 -21.40 -15.05 27.26
#